data_9bb4f7cedc4d5318bdd9e20b29484c6d
#
_entry.id   9bb4f7cedc4d5318bdd9e20b29484c6d
#
_cell.length_a   1.000
_cell.length_b   1.000
_cell.length_c   1.000
_cell.angle_alpha   90.00
_cell.angle_beta   90.00
_cell.angle_gamma   90.00
#
_symmetry.space_group_name_H-M   'P 1'
#
loop_
_entity.id
_entity.type
_entity.pdbx_description
1 polymer ?
#
loop_
_entity_poly.entity_id
_entity_poly.type
_entity_poly.pdbx_seq_one_letter_code
_entity_poly.pdbx_strand_id
1 'polypeptide(L)'
;YKRQGVRLLGELGYTYDSWHYHFQNAAYTELAKSASNTTVVLDHFGSPCGVGSFEGKMQEVMEGWKLDITQMAECENVVVKVGGLAMPVNGFNWHKQEVPPSSDEVAQAHRDYYLHTIDAFGPSRCMFESNFPVDKLSMSYSVYWNAMKKIASEFSDDEQHQLFYGTAAWVYRV
;
A
#
# COMPACT_ATOMS: atom_id res chain seq x y z
N TYR A 1 6.21 8.04 23.74
CA TYR A 1 6.23 6.58 23.94
C TYR A 1 6.26 5.79 22.60
N LYS A 2 5.41 6.12 21.58
CA LYS A 2 5.40 5.38 20.30
C LYS A 2 6.77 5.38 19.60
N ARG A 3 7.43 6.54 19.46
CA ARG A 3 8.74 6.66 18.80
C ARG A 3 9.82 5.82 19.50
N GLN A 4 9.83 5.76 20.82
CA GLN A 4 10.77 4.94 21.59
C GLN A 4 10.53 3.44 21.35
N GLY A 5 9.27 3.01 21.35
CA GLY A 5 8.93 1.60 21.05
C GLY A 5 9.34 1.16 19.67
N VAL A 6 9.10 2.01 18.64
CA VAL A 6 9.51 1.68 17.26
C VAL A 6 11.03 1.60 17.12
N ARG A 7 11.81 2.50 17.75
CA ARG A 7 13.27 2.41 17.78
C ARG A 7 13.77 1.12 18.43
N LEU A 8 13.15 0.74 19.56
CA LEU A 8 13.50 -0.50 20.26
C LEU A 8 13.25 -1.73 19.39
N LEU A 9 12.17 -1.74 18.58
CA LEU A 9 11.96 -2.83 17.62
C LEU A 9 13.14 -2.95 16.65
N GLY A 10 13.65 -1.85 16.12
CA GLY A 10 14.83 -1.85 15.24
C GLY A 10 16.10 -2.33 15.96
N GLU A 11 16.33 -1.92 17.20
CA GLU A 11 17.46 -2.39 18.03
C GLU A 11 17.38 -3.91 18.26
N LEU A 12 16.18 -4.46 18.37
CA LEU A 12 15.92 -5.90 18.51
C LEU A 12 15.87 -6.65 17.16
N GLY A 13 16.03 -5.94 16.04
CA GLY A 13 16.01 -6.51 14.70
C GLY A 13 14.61 -6.86 14.19
N TYR A 14 13.56 -6.26 14.73
CA TYR A 14 12.18 -6.42 14.26
C TYR A 14 11.78 -5.32 13.29
N THR A 15 10.76 -5.60 12.47
CA THR A 15 10.04 -4.62 11.63
C THR A 15 8.85 -4.04 12.41
N TYR A 16 8.31 -2.94 11.90
CA TYR A 16 7.09 -2.33 12.43
C TYR A 16 6.09 -2.09 11.31
N ASP A 17 5.06 -2.91 11.21
CA ASP A 17 3.96 -2.75 10.28
C ASP A 17 2.92 -1.80 10.85
N SER A 18 2.39 -0.89 10.04
CA SER A 18 1.41 0.10 10.47
C SER A 18 0.36 0.37 9.41
N TRP A 19 -0.89 0.13 9.80
CA TRP A 19 -2.05 0.60 9.07
C TRP A 19 -2.58 1.91 9.64
N HIS A 20 -2.89 2.85 8.76
CA HIS A 20 -3.50 4.14 9.08
C HIS A 20 -4.16 4.74 7.83
N TYR A 21 -4.90 5.83 7.99
CA TYR A 21 -5.53 6.54 6.87
C TYR A 21 -4.61 7.63 6.31
N HIS A 22 -4.79 7.97 5.03
CA HIS A 22 -3.96 8.95 4.31
C HIS A 22 -3.72 10.27 5.04
N PHE A 23 -4.71 10.80 5.76
CA PHE A 23 -4.55 12.03 6.54
C PHE A 23 -3.59 11.90 7.75
N GLN A 24 -3.05 10.72 7.98
CA GLN A 24 -2.03 10.45 9.00
C GLN A 24 -0.65 10.21 8.38
N ASN A 25 -0.52 10.24 7.05
CA ASN A 25 0.73 9.96 6.34
C ASN A 25 1.89 10.86 6.79
N ALA A 26 1.65 12.16 6.96
CA ALA A 26 2.68 13.09 7.44
C ALA A 26 3.21 12.70 8.84
N ALA A 27 2.31 12.29 9.75
CA ALA A 27 2.71 11.84 11.09
C ALA A 27 3.48 10.51 11.05
N TYR A 28 3.14 9.62 10.11
CA TYR A 28 3.87 8.38 9.90
C TYR A 28 5.27 8.64 9.31
N THR A 29 5.40 9.55 8.35
CA THR A 29 6.69 9.97 7.80
C THR A 29 7.62 10.50 8.89
N GLU A 30 7.11 11.34 9.80
CA GLU A 30 7.87 11.82 10.96
C GLU A 30 8.23 10.70 11.96
N LEU A 31 7.38 9.68 12.10
CA LEU A 31 7.70 8.49 12.88
C LEU A 31 8.85 7.71 12.23
N ALA A 32 8.79 7.46 10.92
CA ALA A 32 9.82 6.77 10.15
C ALA A 32 11.18 7.48 10.25
N LYS A 33 11.22 8.80 10.02
CA LYS A 33 12.41 9.62 10.20
C LYS A 33 13.00 9.52 11.60
N SER A 34 12.13 9.48 12.63
CA SER A 34 12.56 9.40 14.02
C SER A 34 13.11 8.03 14.44
N ALA A 35 12.90 6.99 13.66
CA ALA A 35 13.27 5.61 13.93
C ALA A 35 13.98 4.99 12.71
N SER A 36 14.97 5.68 12.16
CA SER A 36 15.68 5.31 10.92
C SER A 36 16.41 3.96 10.98
N ASN A 37 16.65 3.43 12.18
CA ASN A 37 17.22 2.10 12.41
C ASN A 37 16.18 0.95 12.33
N THR A 38 14.89 1.29 12.16
CA THR A 38 13.80 0.31 12.12
C THR A 38 13.22 0.26 10.72
N THR A 39 13.14 -0.92 10.10
CA THR A 39 12.32 -1.09 8.90
C THR A 39 10.85 -0.93 9.29
N VAL A 40 10.21 0.10 8.76
CA VAL A 40 8.79 0.36 8.96
C VAL A 40 8.02 0.01 7.69
N VAL A 41 6.93 -0.72 7.83
CA VAL A 41 6.11 -1.18 6.72
C VAL A 41 4.80 -0.40 6.70
N LEU A 42 4.57 0.33 5.61
CA LEU A 42 3.32 1.02 5.36
C LEU A 42 2.30 0.04 4.82
N ASP A 43 1.25 -0.26 5.57
CA ASP A 43 0.17 -1.12 5.10
C ASP A 43 -0.81 -0.35 4.20
N HIS A 44 -1.25 -1.01 3.12
CA HIS A 44 -2.38 -0.58 2.29
C HIS A 44 -2.25 0.85 1.72
N PHE A 45 -1.05 1.22 1.24
CA PHE A 45 -0.77 2.55 0.64
C PHE A 45 -1.02 3.74 1.59
N GLY A 46 -1.11 3.52 2.91
CA GLY A 46 -1.60 4.56 3.82
C GLY A 46 -3.09 4.87 3.60
N SER A 47 -3.84 3.90 3.14
CA SER A 47 -5.32 3.84 3.02
C SER A 47 -5.99 5.15 2.61
N PRO A 48 -5.97 5.52 1.31
CA PRO A 48 -6.77 6.63 0.79
C PRO A 48 -8.25 6.44 1.17
N CYS A 49 -8.81 7.37 1.95
CA CYS A 49 -10.18 7.27 2.45
C CYS A 49 -11.16 7.93 1.47
N GLY A 50 -12.19 7.19 1.04
CA GLY A 50 -13.22 7.66 0.11
C GLY A 50 -14.64 7.69 0.70
N VAL A 51 -14.76 7.66 2.04
CA VAL A 51 -16.05 7.65 2.74
C VAL A 51 -16.15 8.77 3.78
N GLY A 52 -17.34 9.00 4.31
CA GLY A 52 -17.59 10.03 5.31
C GLY A 52 -17.30 11.43 4.77
N SER A 53 -16.44 12.21 5.43
CA SER A 53 -16.06 13.56 4.99
C SER A 53 -15.29 13.62 3.68
N PHE A 54 -14.81 12.48 3.18
CA PHE A 54 -14.05 12.33 1.92
C PHE A 54 -14.91 11.77 0.78
N GLU A 55 -16.19 11.45 1.02
CA GLU A 55 -17.07 10.96 -0.02
C GLU A 55 -17.22 11.99 -1.15
N GLY A 56 -17.05 11.53 -2.40
CA GLY A 56 -17.07 12.39 -3.58
C GLY A 56 -15.83 13.26 -3.80
N LYS A 57 -14.79 13.15 -2.95
CA LYS A 57 -13.55 13.95 -3.02
C LYS A 57 -12.31 13.14 -3.40
N MET A 58 -12.49 11.99 -4.05
CA MET A 58 -11.38 11.08 -4.34
C MET A 58 -10.26 11.70 -5.17
N GLN A 59 -10.56 12.68 -6.04
CA GLN A 59 -9.52 13.39 -6.79
C GLN A 59 -8.64 14.24 -5.85
N GLU A 60 -9.24 15.01 -4.96
CA GLU A 60 -8.53 15.82 -3.96
C GLU A 60 -7.70 14.92 -3.01
N VAL A 61 -8.30 13.81 -2.57
CA VAL A 61 -7.61 12.80 -1.74
C VAL A 61 -6.40 12.23 -2.49
N MET A 62 -6.55 11.88 -3.76
CA MET A 62 -5.48 11.34 -4.59
C MET A 62 -4.31 12.33 -4.75
N GLU A 63 -4.62 13.60 -5.01
CA GLU A 63 -3.60 14.63 -5.19
C GLU A 63 -2.77 14.81 -3.90
N GLY A 64 -3.43 14.94 -2.75
CA GLY A 64 -2.76 15.04 -1.45
C GLY A 64 -1.98 13.77 -1.09
N TRP A 65 -2.61 12.61 -1.30
CA TRP A 65 -1.99 11.30 -1.03
C TRP A 65 -0.72 11.09 -1.87
N LYS A 66 -0.71 11.47 -3.16
CA LYS A 66 0.48 11.37 -4.02
C LYS A 66 1.65 12.18 -3.48
N LEU A 67 1.40 13.39 -3.00
CA LEU A 67 2.44 14.22 -2.39
C LEU A 67 3.01 13.57 -1.13
N ASP A 68 2.13 13.06 -0.26
CA ASP A 68 2.55 12.38 0.97
C ASP A 68 3.38 11.12 0.69
N ILE A 69 2.96 10.29 -0.28
CA ILE A 69 3.68 9.07 -0.69
C ILE A 69 5.07 9.41 -1.25
N THR A 70 5.16 10.41 -2.12
CA THR A 70 6.44 10.88 -2.66
C THR A 70 7.38 11.35 -1.54
N GLN A 71 6.87 12.14 -0.60
CA GLN A 71 7.66 12.62 0.54
C GLN A 71 8.07 11.49 1.50
N MET A 72 7.19 10.51 1.71
CA MET A 72 7.47 9.33 2.55
C MET A 72 8.54 8.44 1.92
N ALA A 73 8.61 8.36 0.60
CA ALA A 73 9.59 7.56 -0.13
C ALA A 73 11.04 8.05 0.08
N GLU A 74 11.24 9.31 0.52
CA GLU A 74 12.55 9.83 0.94
C GLU A 74 13.09 9.11 2.20
N CYS A 75 12.23 8.44 2.97
CA CYS A 75 12.63 7.65 4.12
C CYS A 75 13.09 6.26 3.65
N GLU A 76 14.39 6.00 3.61
CA GLU A 76 14.98 4.75 3.10
C GLU A 76 14.55 3.51 3.90
N ASN A 77 14.17 3.70 5.17
CA ASN A 77 13.69 2.64 6.07
C ASN A 77 12.20 2.31 5.92
N VAL A 78 11.49 2.94 4.97
CA VAL A 78 10.08 2.64 4.68
C VAL A 78 9.95 1.67 3.53
N VAL A 79 9.16 0.61 3.72
CA VAL A 79 8.72 -0.37 2.73
C VAL A 79 7.20 -0.33 2.66
N VAL A 80 6.60 -0.61 1.51
CA VAL A 80 5.15 -0.47 1.30
C VAL A 80 4.52 -1.79 0.89
N LYS A 81 3.42 -2.15 1.55
CA LYS A 81 2.48 -3.15 1.07
C LYS A 81 1.51 -2.51 0.09
N VAL A 82 1.65 -2.87 -1.16
CA VAL A 82 0.83 -2.37 -2.26
C VAL A 82 -0.37 -3.30 -2.49
N GLY A 83 -1.46 -3.02 -1.78
CA GLY A 83 -2.71 -3.76 -1.79
C GLY A 83 -3.74 -3.16 -0.82
N GLY A 84 -4.91 -3.80 -0.67
CA GLY A 84 -5.92 -3.36 0.28
C GLY A 84 -6.78 -2.17 -0.16
N LEU A 85 -6.75 -1.78 -1.45
CA LEU A 85 -7.59 -0.68 -1.95
C LEU A 85 -9.05 -1.09 -2.20
N ALA A 86 -9.39 -2.37 -2.11
CA ALA A 86 -10.75 -2.84 -2.32
C ALA A 86 -11.61 -2.82 -1.04
N MET A 87 -11.07 -2.35 0.07
CA MET A 87 -11.83 -2.15 1.30
C MET A 87 -12.96 -1.14 1.11
N PRO A 88 -14.12 -1.30 1.76
CA PRO A 88 -15.22 -0.34 1.70
C PRO A 88 -14.82 1.11 1.99
N VAL A 89 -13.88 1.32 2.89
CA VAL A 89 -13.36 2.64 3.32
C VAL A 89 -12.67 3.41 2.21
N ASN A 90 -12.15 2.73 1.18
CA ASN A 90 -11.48 3.37 0.05
C ASN A 90 -12.46 3.97 -0.99
N GLY A 91 -13.78 3.73 -0.87
CA GLY A 91 -14.80 4.44 -1.62
C GLY A 91 -15.12 3.89 -3.01
N PHE A 92 -14.50 2.78 -3.46
CA PHE A 92 -14.82 2.15 -4.76
C PHE A 92 -16.22 1.52 -4.79
N ASN A 93 -16.81 1.24 -3.63
CA ASN A 93 -18.16 0.72 -3.46
C ASN A 93 -18.46 -0.63 -4.17
N TRP A 94 -17.45 -1.38 -4.59
CA TRP A 94 -17.64 -2.69 -5.24
C TRP A 94 -18.41 -3.69 -4.38
N HIS A 95 -18.23 -3.63 -3.05
CA HIS A 95 -18.98 -4.45 -2.10
C HIS A 95 -20.50 -4.22 -2.10
N LYS A 96 -20.99 -3.16 -2.78
CA LYS A 96 -22.41 -2.83 -2.93
C LYS A 96 -22.99 -3.21 -4.30
N GLN A 97 -22.13 -3.65 -5.22
CA GLN A 97 -22.56 -4.01 -6.57
C GLN A 97 -23.11 -5.43 -6.62
N GLU A 98 -24.13 -5.66 -7.44
CA GLU A 98 -24.69 -7.01 -7.66
C GLU A 98 -23.68 -7.94 -8.36
N VAL A 99 -22.89 -7.38 -9.26
CA VAL A 99 -21.82 -8.09 -9.98
C VAL A 99 -20.48 -7.54 -9.53
N PRO A 100 -19.61 -8.39 -8.96
CA PRO A 100 -18.26 -7.98 -8.60
C PRO A 100 -17.45 -7.50 -9.82
N PRO A 101 -16.48 -6.61 -9.63
CA PRO A 101 -15.65 -6.11 -10.73
C PRO A 101 -14.83 -7.23 -11.36
N SER A 102 -14.56 -7.09 -12.66
CA SER A 102 -13.57 -7.90 -13.39
C SER A 102 -12.13 -7.48 -13.02
N SER A 103 -11.16 -8.31 -13.35
CA SER A 103 -9.75 -7.95 -13.14
C SER A 103 -9.28 -6.77 -14.02
N ASP A 104 -9.95 -6.49 -15.14
CA ASP A 104 -9.66 -5.30 -15.94
C ASP A 104 -10.15 -4.03 -15.28
N GLU A 105 -11.36 -4.03 -14.75
CA GLU A 105 -11.92 -2.90 -14.01
C GLU A 105 -11.10 -2.59 -12.75
N VAL A 106 -10.69 -3.63 -12.01
CA VAL A 106 -9.82 -3.46 -10.84
C VAL A 106 -8.47 -2.88 -11.24
N ALA A 107 -7.82 -3.46 -12.27
CA ALA A 107 -6.52 -2.98 -12.73
C ALA A 107 -6.63 -1.52 -13.19
N GLN A 108 -7.65 -1.16 -13.97
CA GLN A 108 -7.86 0.21 -14.45
C GLN A 108 -8.09 1.19 -13.29
N ALA A 109 -8.93 0.84 -12.32
CA ALA A 109 -9.29 1.73 -11.21
C ALA A 109 -8.13 1.94 -10.21
N HIS A 110 -7.30 0.92 -10.01
CA HIS A 110 -6.21 0.94 -9.04
C HIS A 110 -4.87 1.35 -9.62
N ARG A 111 -4.69 1.28 -10.94
CA ARG A 111 -3.41 1.45 -11.62
C ARG A 111 -2.60 2.64 -11.14
N ASP A 112 -3.21 3.82 -11.03
CA ASP A 112 -2.51 5.05 -10.67
C ASP A 112 -1.95 5.02 -9.24
N TYR A 113 -2.62 4.35 -8.30
CA TYR A 113 -2.12 4.18 -6.94
C TYR A 113 -0.87 3.27 -6.92
N TYR A 114 -0.94 2.16 -7.66
CA TYR A 114 0.16 1.20 -7.72
C TYR A 114 1.38 1.79 -8.41
N LEU A 115 1.20 2.34 -9.61
CA LEU A 115 2.32 2.88 -10.39
C LEU A 115 2.99 4.05 -9.67
N HIS A 116 2.22 5.00 -9.12
CA HIS A 116 2.79 6.11 -8.38
C HIS A 116 3.60 5.64 -7.16
N THR A 117 3.11 4.66 -6.42
CA THR A 117 3.81 4.15 -5.24
C THR A 117 5.07 3.40 -5.64
N ILE A 118 4.99 2.52 -6.66
CA ILE A 118 6.14 1.75 -7.13
C ILE A 118 7.21 2.67 -7.75
N ASP A 119 6.81 3.71 -8.48
CA ASP A 119 7.72 4.71 -9.03
C ASP A 119 8.43 5.50 -7.91
N ALA A 120 7.71 5.91 -6.88
CA ALA A 120 8.27 6.68 -5.78
C ALA A 120 9.25 5.87 -4.90
N PHE A 121 8.88 4.65 -4.52
CA PHE A 121 9.67 3.81 -3.61
C PHE A 121 10.69 2.91 -4.32
N GLY A 122 10.45 2.59 -5.58
CA GLY A 122 11.13 1.53 -6.32
C GLY A 122 10.59 0.12 -5.98
N PRO A 123 10.66 -0.85 -6.94
CA PRO A 123 10.14 -2.19 -6.77
C PRO A 123 10.71 -2.95 -5.56
N SER A 124 11.97 -2.71 -5.20
CA SER A 124 12.66 -3.34 -4.08
C SER A 124 12.18 -2.89 -2.69
N ARG A 125 11.34 -1.85 -2.63
CA ARG A 125 10.68 -1.38 -1.40
C ARG A 125 9.16 -1.47 -1.47
N CYS A 126 8.62 -2.18 -2.48
CA CYS A 126 7.19 -2.46 -2.62
C CYS A 126 6.96 -3.96 -2.62
N MET A 127 5.89 -4.41 -1.99
CA MET A 127 5.46 -5.80 -2.02
C MET A 127 3.94 -5.88 -2.23
N PHE A 128 3.48 -6.72 -3.17
CA PHE A 128 2.06 -6.97 -3.34
C PHE A 128 1.48 -7.72 -2.16
N GLU A 129 0.28 -7.33 -1.76
CA GLU A 129 -0.52 -8.03 -0.76
C GLU A 129 -1.97 -8.14 -1.23
N SER A 130 -2.68 -9.18 -0.82
CA SER A 130 -4.08 -9.39 -1.19
C SER A 130 -5.08 -8.70 -0.27
N ASN A 131 -4.68 -8.43 0.96
CA ASN A 131 -5.56 -8.02 2.06
C ASN A 131 -6.76 -8.97 2.29
N PHE A 132 -6.62 -10.26 1.91
CA PHE A 132 -7.66 -11.26 2.16
C PHE A 132 -7.58 -11.75 3.61
N PRO A 133 -8.75 -11.94 4.26
CA PRO A 133 -10.09 -12.02 3.67
C PRO A 133 -10.87 -10.69 3.57
N VAL A 134 -10.31 -9.53 3.93
CA VAL A 134 -11.06 -8.26 3.98
C VAL A 134 -11.54 -7.87 2.58
N ASP A 135 -10.68 -7.87 1.58
CA ASP A 135 -11.02 -7.49 0.20
C ASP A 135 -11.96 -8.50 -0.51
N LYS A 136 -12.21 -9.67 0.10
CA LYS A 136 -13.23 -10.62 -0.37
C LYS A 136 -14.65 -10.01 -0.41
N LEU A 137 -14.89 -8.95 0.36
CA LEU A 137 -16.14 -8.20 0.29
C LEU A 137 -16.39 -7.57 -1.09
N SER A 138 -15.34 -7.28 -1.82
CA SER A 138 -15.40 -6.55 -3.08
C SER A 138 -15.14 -7.44 -4.30
N MET A 139 -14.29 -8.46 -4.18
CA MET A 139 -13.92 -9.33 -5.30
C MET A 139 -13.36 -10.68 -4.86
N SER A 140 -13.24 -11.61 -5.82
CA SER A 140 -12.57 -12.90 -5.56
C SER A 140 -11.05 -12.76 -5.54
N TYR A 141 -10.39 -13.70 -4.86
CA TYR A 141 -8.92 -13.78 -4.78
C TYR A 141 -8.26 -13.87 -6.17
N SER A 142 -8.85 -14.64 -7.08
CA SER A 142 -8.35 -14.78 -8.45
C SER A 142 -8.50 -13.50 -9.27
N VAL A 143 -9.59 -12.76 -9.12
CA VAL A 143 -9.79 -11.45 -9.77
C VAL A 143 -8.72 -10.47 -9.29
N TYR A 144 -8.48 -10.41 -7.99
CA TYR A 144 -7.45 -9.55 -7.42
C TYR A 144 -6.07 -9.86 -8.03
N TRP A 145 -5.61 -11.11 -7.94
CA TRP A 145 -4.27 -11.45 -8.44
C TRP A 145 -4.13 -11.32 -9.96
N ASN A 146 -5.21 -11.55 -10.72
CA ASN A 146 -5.19 -11.27 -12.15
C ASN A 146 -5.05 -9.77 -12.45
N ALA A 147 -5.68 -8.91 -11.65
CA ALA A 147 -5.50 -7.46 -11.77
C ALA A 147 -4.05 -7.05 -11.45
N MET A 148 -3.46 -7.60 -10.37
CA MET A 148 -2.06 -7.32 -10.00
C MET A 148 -1.08 -7.76 -11.08
N LYS A 149 -1.28 -8.92 -11.71
CA LYS A 149 -0.47 -9.37 -12.84
C LYS A 149 -0.57 -8.44 -14.04
N LYS A 150 -1.76 -7.86 -14.30
CA LYS A 150 -1.94 -6.89 -15.38
C LYS A 150 -1.19 -5.58 -15.10
N ILE A 151 -1.24 -5.08 -13.87
CA ILE A 151 -0.45 -3.90 -13.47
C ILE A 151 1.05 -4.22 -13.54
N ALA A 152 1.45 -5.38 -13.02
CA ALA A 152 2.84 -5.79 -12.98
C ALA A 152 3.47 -6.03 -14.37
N SER A 153 2.66 -6.29 -15.40
CA SER A 153 3.16 -6.50 -16.78
C SER A 153 3.87 -5.28 -17.37
N GLU A 154 3.80 -4.13 -16.72
CA GLU A 154 4.53 -2.91 -17.12
C GLU A 154 5.98 -2.88 -16.61
N PHE A 155 6.35 -3.82 -15.73
CA PHE A 155 7.66 -3.92 -15.11
C PHE A 155 8.46 -5.09 -15.70
N SER A 156 9.79 -5.02 -15.62
CA SER A 156 10.68 -6.12 -15.99
C SER A 156 10.48 -7.34 -15.10
N ASP A 157 10.96 -8.51 -15.55
CA ASP A 157 10.85 -9.77 -14.79
C ASP A 157 11.50 -9.67 -13.39
N ASP A 158 12.64 -8.99 -13.29
CA ASP A 158 13.33 -8.78 -12.02
C ASP A 158 12.53 -7.88 -11.08
N GLU A 159 11.92 -6.81 -11.59
CA GLU A 159 11.05 -5.92 -10.81
C GLU A 159 9.76 -6.64 -10.37
N GLN A 160 9.15 -7.44 -11.26
CA GLN A 160 8.02 -8.29 -10.90
C GLN A 160 8.39 -9.27 -9.80
N HIS A 161 9.58 -9.89 -9.88
CA HIS A 161 10.07 -10.77 -8.82
C HIS A 161 10.16 -10.04 -7.46
N GLN A 162 10.67 -8.81 -7.43
CA GLN A 162 10.70 -8.01 -6.20
C GLN A 162 9.28 -7.76 -5.67
N LEU A 163 8.36 -7.31 -6.52
CA LEU A 163 6.99 -6.97 -6.16
C LEU A 163 6.19 -8.18 -5.62
N PHE A 164 6.34 -9.36 -6.24
CA PHE A 164 5.58 -10.55 -5.86
C PHE A 164 6.22 -11.41 -4.77
N TYR A 165 7.54 -11.29 -4.57
CA TYR A 165 8.26 -12.19 -3.67
C TYR A 165 9.45 -11.53 -2.95
N GLY A 166 10.41 -10.98 -3.69
CA GLY A 166 11.73 -10.63 -3.17
C GLY A 166 11.70 -9.65 -2.00
N THR A 167 10.91 -8.58 -2.12
CA THR A 167 10.78 -7.58 -1.06
C THR A 167 10.14 -8.18 0.21
N ALA A 168 9.07 -8.98 0.06
CA ALA A 168 8.44 -9.63 1.21
C ALA A 168 9.39 -10.64 1.88
N ALA A 169 10.10 -11.44 1.09
CA ALA A 169 11.06 -12.41 1.58
C ALA A 169 12.18 -11.74 2.40
N TRP A 170 12.69 -10.60 1.90
CA TRP A 170 13.69 -9.81 2.62
C TRP A 170 13.14 -9.22 3.92
N VAL A 171 11.97 -8.57 3.87
CA VAL A 171 11.38 -7.87 5.03
C VAL A 171 11.02 -8.86 6.14
N TYR A 172 10.41 -10.00 5.79
CA TYR A 172 9.89 -10.97 6.75
C TYR A 172 10.81 -12.17 6.96
N ARG A 173 11.94 -12.25 6.24
CA ARG A 173 12.97 -13.32 6.37
C ARG A 173 12.40 -14.72 6.14
N VAL A 174 11.61 -14.87 5.07
CA VAL A 174 10.95 -16.13 4.66
C VAL A 174 11.51 -16.65 3.36
#